data_0ec2e5be971d063a9db2d15f5d890461
#
_entry.id   0ec2e5be971d063a9db2d15f5d890461
#
_cell.length_a   1.000
_cell.length_b   1.000
_cell.length_c   1.000
_cell.angle_alpha   90.00
_cell.angle_beta   90.00
_cell.angle_gamma   90.00
#
_symmetry.space_group_name_H-M   'P 1'
#
loop_
_entity.id
_entity.type
_entity.pdbx_description
1 polymer ?
#
loop_
_entity_poly.entity_id
_entity_poly.type
_entity_poly.pdbx_seq_one_letter_code
_entity_poly.pdbx_strand_id
1 'polypeptide(L)'
;VIDEVFNQLKTGKEAEVWLVSHKGEPVAAKIYKAREFRSFKNDAGYKEGRVVRNSRTQRAMDKGSKFGKAAAEEAWKSAEADVMFTLHAAGVRVPKPVLFYDGVLLMEVIGDAEGRVAPRLVEAHLTREQALPMYLLLRQEIIKILAQDLIHGDLAEFNILLGANGPVIIDFPQVVTAAKNSQSEKYFRRDLGNMIRFFSGLDPAVSKHESDADEIWREYVRRDLSASFVPSGRVVHQQGRPHHGGGGRGGPPRQGQGPGQQRGPGPQG
;
A
#
# COMPACT_ATOMS: atom_id res chain seq x y z
N VAL A 1 32.51 2.21 2.24
CA VAL A 1 31.11 2.24 2.71
C VAL A 1 30.72 0.88 3.28
N ILE A 2 31.02 -0.20 2.56
CA ILE A 2 30.90 -1.59 3.04
C ILE A 2 32.31 -2.04 3.39
N ASP A 3 32.52 -2.53 4.62
CA ASP A 3 33.83 -2.96 5.10
C ASP A 3 34.06 -4.44 4.77
N GLU A 4 33.01 -5.28 4.97
CA GLU A 4 33.04 -6.72 4.73
C GLU A 4 31.68 -7.24 4.28
N VAL A 5 31.65 -8.28 3.45
CA VAL A 5 30.45 -8.97 3.01
C VAL A 5 30.41 -10.36 3.63
N PHE A 6 29.36 -10.69 4.39
CA PHE A 6 29.25 -11.97 5.07
C PHE A 6 28.49 -13.00 4.24
N ASN A 7 27.17 -12.86 4.18
CA ASN A 7 26.30 -13.82 3.47
C ASN A 7 25.07 -13.16 2.90
N GLN A 8 24.46 -13.84 1.94
CA GLN A 8 23.19 -13.42 1.35
C GLN A 8 22.05 -13.80 2.29
N LEU A 9 21.24 -12.79 2.68
CA LEU A 9 20.04 -12.99 3.51
C LEU A 9 18.85 -13.38 2.65
N LYS A 10 18.71 -12.76 1.46
CA LYS A 10 17.57 -12.98 0.57
C LYS A 10 17.92 -12.67 -0.88
N THR A 11 17.36 -13.46 -1.80
CA THR A 11 17.28 -13.15 -3.21
C THR A 11 15.83 -13.01 -3.62
N GLY A 12 15.43 -11.83 -4.08
CA GLY A 12 14.11 -11.54 -4.64
C GLY A 12 14.17 -11.27 -6.15
N LYS A 13 13.02 -11.02 -6.75
CA LYS A 13 12.91 -10.62 -8.16
C LYS A 13 13.43 -9.21 -8.40
N GLU A 14 13.28 -8.31 -7.42
CA GLU A 14 13.57 -6.88 -7.54
C GLU A 14 14.90 -6.48 -6.92
N ALA A 15 15.32 -7.18 -5.86
CA ALA A 15 16.55 -6.89 -5.13
C ALA A 15 17.14 -8.14 -4.48
N GLU A 16 18.40 -8.03 -4.11
CA GLU A 16 19.10 -8.95 -3.21
C GLU A 16 19.39 -8.23 -1.90
N VAL A 17 19.35 -8.97 -0.80
CA VAL A 17 19.68 -8.46 0.53
C VAL A 17 20.85 -9.27 1.08
N TRP A 18 21.92 -8.58 1.44
CA TRP A 18 23.15 -9.15 1.95
C TRP A 18 23.41 -8.67 3.37
N LEU A 19 23.92 -9.56 4.20
CA LEU A 19 24.50 -9.17 5.48
C LEU A 19 25.92 -8.67 5.24
N VAL A 20 26.20 -7.44 5.65
CA VAL A 20 27.48 -6.78 5.46
C VAL A 20 27.91 -6.06 6.74
N SER A 21 29.17 -5.66 6.82
CA SER A 21 29.66 -4.75 7.85
C SER A 21 29.75 -3.33 7.31
N HIS A 22 29.30 -2.35 8.11
CA HIS A 22 29.46 -0.93 7.87
C HIS A 22 29.94 -0.25 9.16
N LYS A 23 31.16 0.30 9.13
CA LYS A 23 31.82 0.91 10.32
C LYS A 23 31.93 -0.06 11.50
N GLY A 24 32.18 -1.34 11.19
CA GLY A 24 32.30 -2.41 12.18
C GLY A 24 30.98 -3.00 12.69
N GLU A 25 29.83 -2.44 12.28
CA GLU A 25 28.50 -2.91 12.72
C GLU A 25 27.83 -3.74 11.60
N PRO A 26 27.08 -4.82 11.95
CA PRO A 26 26.34 -5.61 10.98
C PRO A 26 25.12 -4.83 10.48
N VAL A 27 24.96 -4.72 9.16
CA VAL A 27 23.84 -4.08 8.49
C VAL A 27 23.35 -4.94 7.31
N ALA A 28 22.12 -4.73 6.90
CA ALA A 28 21.57 -5.29 5.68
C ALA A 28 21.80 -4.35 4.51
N ALA A 29 22.40 -4.85 3.43
CA ALA A 29 22.58 -4.13 2.18
C ALA A 29 21.54 -4.60 1.15
N LYS A 30 20.58 -3.77 0.78
CA LYS A 30 19.61 -4.03 -0.27
C LYS A 30 20.16 -3.50 -1.59
N ILE A 31 20.43 -4.41 -2.52
CA ILE A 31 21.02 -4.15 -3.84
C ILE A 31 19.91 -4.39 -4.88
N TYR A 32 19.51 -3.37 -5.61
CA TYR A 32 18.45 -3.48 -6.60
C TYR A 32 18.95 -4.10 -7.90
N LYS A 33 18.20 -5.09 -8.41
CA LYS A 33 18.47 -5.70 -9.72
C LYS A 33 18.14 -4.72 -10.84
N ALA A 34 18.82 -4.86 -11.98
CA ALA A 34 18.51 -4.07 -13.17
C ALA A 34 17.06 -4.28 -13.61
N ARG A 35 16.46 -3.23 -14.20
CA ARG A 35 15.02 -3.18 -14.56
C ARG A 35 14.57 -4.37 -15.42
N GLU A 36 15.46 -4.91 -16.25
CA GLU A 36 15.19 -6.05 -17.14
C GLU A 36 14.80 -7.33 -16.39
N PHE A 37 15.21 -7.45 -15.12
CA PHE A 37 14.94 -8.60 -14.26
C PHE A 37 13.77 -8.39 -13.28
N ARG A 38 13.10 -7.21 -13.34
CA ARG A 38 12.00 -6.85 -12.44
C ARG A 38 10.66 -7.02 -13.13
N SER A 39 9.71 -7.67 -12.46
CA SER A 39 8.35 -7.87 -12.95
C SER A 39 7.36 -7.14 -12.04
N PHE A 40 6.96 -5.91 -12.42
CA PHE A 40 5.91 -5.17 -11.71
C PHE A 40 4.53 -5.59 -12.24
N LYS A 41 3.66 -6.07 -11.36
CA LYS A 41 2.25 -6.22 -11.67
C LYS A 41 1.59 -4.83 -11.58
N ASN A 42 0.93 -4.35 -12.66
CA ASN A 42 0.19 -3.07 -12.71
C ASN A 42 1.02 -1.79 -12.54
N ASP A 43 2.07 -1.63 -13.32
CA ASP A 43 3.01 -0.49 -13.28
C ASP A 43 2.34 0.91 -13.41
N ALA A 44 1.23 1.03 -14.17
CA ALA A 44 0.56 2.31 -14.42
C ALA A 44 -0.08 2.93 -13.17
N GLY A 45 -0.81 2.15 -12.37
CA GLY A 45 -1.49 2.65 -11.18
C GLY A 45 -0.55 3.08 -10.07
N TYR A 46 0.62 2.43 -9.95
CA TYR A 46 1.63 2.78 -8.94
C TYR A 46 2.52 3.96 -9.33
N LYS A 47 2.55 4.32 -10.61
CA LYS A 47 3.29 5.50 -11.11
C LYS A 47 2.52 6.80 -10.97
N GLU A 48 1.20 6.74 -10.79
CA GLU A 48 0.37 7.91 -10.63
C GLU A 48 0.78 8.71 -9.38
N GLY A 49 1.03 10.00 -9.55
CA GLY A 49 1.43 10.90 -8.47
C GLY A 49 2.92 10.93 -8.12
N ARG A 50 3.77 10.07 -8.73
CA ARG A 50 5.23 10.15 -8.58
C ARG A 50 5.78 11.25 -9.50
N VAL A 51 6.23 12.36 -8.91
CA VAL A 51 6.79 13.51 -9.65
C VAL A 51 8.28 13.64 -9.33
N VAL A 52 9.11 13.73 -10.38
CA VAL A 52 10.53 14.06 -10.26
C VAL A 52 10.68 15.59 -10.22
N ARG A 53 11.48 16.11 -9.28
CA ARG A 53 11.67 17.57 -9.08
C ARG A 53 12.20 18.32 -10.31
N ASN A 54 12.82 17.63 -11.28
CA ASN A 54 13.43 18.25 -12.46
C ASN A 54 12.56 18.02 -13.71
N SER A 55 11.97 19.08 -14.27
CA SER A 55 11.08 19.04 -15.42
C SER A 55 11.75 18.53 -16.71
N ARG A 56 13.07 18.71 -16.85
CA ARG A 56 13.85 18.19 -18.01
C ARG A 56 14.02 16.68 -17.91
N THR A 57 14.32 16.19 -16.72
CA THR A 57 14.42 14.75 -16.43
C THR A 57 13.05 14.09 -16.60
N GLN A 58 11.98 14.72 -16.11
CA GLN A 58 10.60 14.21 -16.29
C GLN A 58 10.25 14.04 -17.78
N ARG A 59 10.51 15.04 -18.63
CA ARG A 59 10.26 14.94 -20.08
C ARG A 59 11.11 13.85 -20.77
N ALA A 60 12.35 13.63 -20.31
CA ALA A 60 13.19 12.56 -20.84
C ALA A 60 12.68 11.17 -20.43
N MET A 61 12.13 11.04 -19.21
CA MET A 61 11.48 9.82 -18.69
C MET A 61 10.20 9.53 -19.48
N ASP A 62 9.37 10.55 -19.74
CA ASP A 62 8.11 10.43 -20.49
C ASP A 62 8.36 10.01 -21.96
N LYS A 63 9.47 10.48 -22.56
CA LYS A 63 9.90 10.06 -23.91
C LYS A 63 10.51 8.67 -23.98
N GLY A 64 10.79 8.03 -22.85
CA GLY A 64 11.36 6.68 -22.79
C GLY A 64 12.78 6.56 -23.37
N SER A 65 13.53 7.67 -23.47
CA SER A 65 14.92 7.68 -23.96
C SER A 65 15.82 6.83 -23.05
N LYS A 66 17.00 6.40 -23.53
CA LYS A 66 17.97 5.64 -22.72
C LYS A 66 18.34 6.40 -21.42
N PHE A 67 18.58 7.70 -21.54
CA PHE A 67 18.81 8.58 -20.38
C PHE A 67 17.57 8.66 -19.47
N GLY A 68 16.36 8.81 -20.05
CA GLY A 68 15.11 8.85 -19.28
C GLY A 68 14.83 7.55 -18.53
N LYS A 69 15.14 6.40 -19.13
CA LYS A 69 15.00 5.09 -18.46
C LYS A 69 15.97 4.94 -17.28
N ALA A 70 17.23 5.34 -17.43
CA ALA A 70 18.22 5.33 -16.36
C ALA A 70 17.83 6.29 -15.23
N ALA A 71 17.40 7.51 -15.56
CA ALA A 71 16.94 8.48 -14.56
C ALA A 71 15.67 8.02 -13.81
N ALA A 72 14.75 7.34 -14.50
CA ALA A 72 13.56 6.75 -13.88
C ALA A 72 13.93 5.62 -12.91
N GLU A 73 14.95 4.84 -13.23
CA GLU A 73 15.44 3.77 -12.37
C GLU A 73 16.10 4.31 -11.10
N GLU A 74 16.96 5.30 -11.24
CA GLU A 74 17.62 5.94 -10.10
C GLU A 74 16.60 6.65 -9.20
N ALA A 75 15.64 7.38 -9.78
CA ALA A 75 14.56 7.99 -9.05
C ALA A 75 13.68 6.97 -8.31
N TRP A 76 13.50 5.78 -8.86
CA TRP A 76 12.74 4.71 -8.21
C TRP A 76 13.51 4.12 -7.01
N LYS A 77 14.82 3.86 -7.14
CA LYS A 77 15.66 3.36 -6.06
C LYS A 77 15.74 4.37 -4.91
N SER A 78 15.97 5.65 -5.23
CA SER A 78 16.03 6.71 -4.21
C SER A 78 14.69 6.93 -3.53
N ALA A 79 13.56 6.79 -4.25
CA ALA A 79 12.23 6.98 -3.68
C ALA A 79 11.91 5.95 -2.58
N GLU A 80 12.32 4.68 -2.73
CA GLU A 80 12.16 3.69 -1.68
C GLU A 80 13.00 4.03 -0.45
N ALA A 81 14.25 4.47 -0.64
CA ALA A 81 15.09 4.92 0.46
C ALA A 81 14.49 6.14 1.18
N ASP A 82 14.03 7.15 0.44
CA ASP A 82 13.38 8.35 0.99
C ASP A 82 12.13 7.99 1.83
N VAL A 83 11.33 7.02 1.36
CA VAL A 83 10.17 6.50 2.10
C VAL A 83 10.62 5.84 3.41
N MET A 84 11.66 5.00 3.38
CA MET A 84 12.19 4.33 4.57
C MET A 84 12.67 5.35 5.61
N PHE A 85 13.40 6.40 5.20
CA PHE A 85 13.82 7.48 6.10
C PHE A 85 12.62 8.23 6.68
N THR A 86 11.62 8.55 5.87
CA THR A 86 10.40 9.26 6.29
C THR A 86 9.62 8.43 7.32
N LEU A 87 9.37 7.16 7.03
CA LEU A 87 8.60 6.29 7.89
C LEU A 87 9.32 6.00 9.21
N HIS A 88 10.64 5.75 9.17
CA HIS A 88 11.43 5.57 10.39
C HIS A 88 11.40 6.83 11.27
N ALA A 89 11.58 8.03 10.69
CA ALA A 89 11.51 9.30 11.41
C ALA A 89 10.12 9.55 12.03
N ALA A 90 9.04 9.05 11.40
CA ALA A 90 7.67 9.11 11.91
C ALA A 90 7.36 8.03 12.98
N GLY A 91 8.34 7.21 13.37
CA GLY A 91 8.17 6.16 14.37
C GLY A 91 7.38 4.95 13.87
N VAL A 92 7.34 4.72 12.55
CA VAL A 92 6.84 3.48 11.97
C VAL A 92 7.89 2.39 12.16
N ARG A 93 7.45 1.19 12.47
CA ARG A 93 8.34 0.01 12.62
C ARG A 93 8.75 -0.51 11.24
N VAL A 94 9.81 0.10 10.73
CA VAL A 94 10.55 -0.30 9.53
C VAL A 94 12.02 -0.48 9.91
N PRO A 95 12.83 -1.26 9.18
CA PRO A 95 14.27 -1.31 9.42
C PRO A 95 14.86 0.09 9.41
N LYS A 96 15.63 0.47 10.41
CA LYS A 96 16.28 1.78 10.46
C LYS A 96 17.20 1.96 9.24
N PRO A 97 16.90 2.90 8.33
CA PRO A 97 17.79 3.18 7.21
C PRO A 97 19.07 3.86 7.72
N VAL A 98 20.21 3.39 7.24
CA VAL A 98 21.53 3.89 7.64
C VAL A 98 22.07 4.84 6.57
N LEU A 99 22.06 4.38 5.32
CA LEU A 99 22.63 5.12 4.19
C LEU A 99 22.05 4.61 2.88
N PHE A 100 21.77 5.53 1.95
CA PHE A 100 21.56 5.19 0.55
C PHE A 100 22.68 5.78 -0.29
N TYR A 101 23.42 4.92 -0.99
CA TYR A 101 24.54 5.33 -1.82
C TYR A 101 24.71 4.40 -3.02
N ASP A 102 24.87 4.98 -4.21
CA ASP A 102 25.10 4.28 -5.47
C ASP A 102 24.13 3.11 -5.74
N GLY A 103 22.84 3.35 -5.46
CA GLY A 103 21.78 2.35 -5.67
C GLY A 103 21.78 1.21 -4.64
N VAL A 104 22.50 1.34 -3.53
CA VAL A 104 22.51 0.41 -2.41
C VAL A 104 21.90 1.07 -1.18
N LEU A 105 20.90 0.45 -0.58
CA LEU A 105 20.32 0.87 0.69
C LEU A 105 20.91 0.03 1.82
N LEU A 106 21.65 0.67 2.72
CA LEU A 106 22.08 0.08 3.99
C LEU A 106 21.03 0.35 5.06
N MET A 107 20.65 -0.67 5.80
CA MET A 107 19.62 -0.60 6.83
C MET A 107 19.89 -1.60 7.96
N GLU A 108 19.20 -1.43 9.06
CA GLU A 108 19.23 -2.32 10.22
C GLU A 108 18.95 -3.78 9.83
N VAL A 109 19.67 -4.71 10.44
CA VAL A 109 19.33 -6.14 10.42
C VAL A 109 18.31 -6.38 11.53
N ILE A 110 17.12 -6.82 11.17
CA ILE A 110 16.10 -7.15 12.16
C ILE A 110 16.41 -8.53 12.75
N GLY A 111 16.58 -8.57 14.08
CA GLY A 111 16.77 -9.79 14.85
C GLY A 111 15.45 -10.28 15.49
N ASP A 112 15.33 -11.61 15.64
CA ASP A 112 14.29 -12.24 16.46
C ASP A 112 14.66 -12.19 17.96
N ALA A 113 13.83 -12.76 18.82
CA ALA A 113 14.06 -12.79 20.27
C ALA A 113 15.32 -13.58 20.67
N GLU A 114 15.78 -14.49 19.82
CA GLU A 114 16.99 -15.29 20.00
C GLU A 114 18.23 -14.65 19.38
N GLY A 115 18.13 -13.44 18.81
CA GLY A 115 19.23 -12.73 18.17
C GLY A 115 19.60 -13.24 16.78
N ARG A 116 18.80 -14.11 16.16
CA ARG A 116 18.95 -14.57 14.78
C ARG A 116 18.27 -13.56 13.84
N VAL A 117 18.58 -13.63 12.54
CA VAL A 117 17.83 -12.85 11.54
C VAL A 117 16.34 -13.18 11.62
N ALA A 118 15.50 -12.16 11.78
CA ALA A 118 14.07 -12.33 11.98
C ALA A 118 13.40 -13.02 10.78
N PRO A 119 12.55 -14.03 11.00
CA PRO A 119 11.79 -14.68 9.96
C PRO A 119 10.70 -13.73 9.43
N ARG A 120 10.21 -14.02 8.23
CA ARG A 120 8.99 -13.38 7.73
C ARG A 120 7.78 -13.88 8.49
N LEU A 121 6.75 -13.05 8.55
CA LEU A 121 5.50 -13.40 9.21
C LEU A 121 4.91 -14.72 8.68
N VAL A 122 5.00 -14.96 7.35
CA VAL A 122 4.55 -16.21 6.71
C VAL A 122 5.33 -17.45 7.15
N GLU A 123 6.57 -17.27 7.57
CA GLU A 123 7.48 -18.34 8.01
C GLU A 123 7.39 -18.56 9.53
N ALA A 124 6.78 -17.64 10.26
CA ALA A 124 6.67 -17.67 11.70
C ALA A 124 5.53 -18.58 12.17
N HIS A 125 5.77 -19.35 13.23
CA HIS A 125 4.74 -20.17 13.87
C HIS A 125 4.04 -19.34 14.96
N LEU A 126 2.99 -18.60 14.58
CA LEU A 126 2.16 -17.86 15.53
C LEU A 126 1.09 -18.77 16.12
N THR A 127 0.88 -18.66 17.43
CA THR A 127 -0.27 -19.31 18.09
C THR A 127 -1.54 -18.48 17.86
N ARG A 128 -2.69 -19.09 18.12
CA ARG A 128 -3.98 -18.40 18.06
C ARG A 128 -4.03 -17.18 18.98
N GLU A 129 -3.49 -17.31 20.20
CA GLU A 129 -3.48 -16.25 21.22
C GLU A 129 -2.62 -15.06 20.81
N GLN A 130 -1.62 -15.27 19.95
CA GLN A 130 -0.74 -14.23 19.43
C GLN A 130 -1.35 -13.48 18.24
N ALA A 131 -2.34 -14.06 17.54
CA ALA A 131 -2.88 -13.51 16.28
C ALA A 131 -3.49 -12.12 16.46
N LEU A 132 -4.44 -11.95 17.39
CA LEU A 132 -5.10 -10.68 17.61
C LEU A 132 -4.14 -9.58 18.12
N PRO A 133 -3.30 -9.80 19.16
CA PRO A 133 -2.31 -8.81 19.58
C PRO A 133 -1.38 -8.38 18.43
N MET A 134 -0.89 -9.32 17.61
CA MET A 134 -0.01 -9.05 16.50
C MET A 134 -0.71 -8.24 15.41
N TYR A 135 -1.97 -8.58 15.07
CA TYR A 135 -2.77 -7.78 14.14
C TYR A 135 -2.94 -6.35 14.64
N LEU A 136 -3.25 -6.14 15.92
CA LEU A 136 -3.45 -4.80 16.48
C LEU A 136 -2.18 -3.94 16.41
N LEU A 137 -1.01 -4.53 16.69
CA LEU A 137 0.28 -3.87 16.53
C LEU A 137 0.49 -3.46 15.06
N LEU A 138 0.30 -4.39 14.14
CA LEU A 138 0.51 -4.15 12.71
C LEU A 138 -0.48 -3.12 12.14
N ARG A 139 -1.75 -3.18 12.54
CA ARG A 139 -2.76 -2.18 12.20
C ARG A 139 -2.30 -0.77 12.61
N GLN A 140 -1.71 -0.63 13.79
CA GLN A 140 -1.21 0.66 14.26
C GLN A 140 -0.06 1.17 13.39
N GLU A 141 0.83 0.30 12.92
CA GLU A 141 1.89 0.69 11.99
C GLU A 141 1.32 1.12 10.62
N ILE A 142 0.28 0.43 10.13
CA ILE A 142 -0.42 0.82 8.88
C ILE A 142 -1.09 2.19 9.02
N ILE A 143 -1.68 2.49 10.17
CA ILE A 143 -2.26 3.82 10.49
C ILE A 143 -1.18 4.89 10.47
N LYS A 144 -0.03 4.65 11.09
CA LYS A 144 1.11 5.58 11.07
C LYS A 144 1.62 5.86 9.65
N ILE A 145 1.68 4.83 8.79
CA ILE A 145 2.07 4.98 7.37
C ILE A 145 1.06 5.88 6.65
N LEU A 146 -0.25 5.63 6.80
CA LEU A 146 -1.29 6.45 6.17
C LEU A 146 -1.31 7.89 6.72
N ALA A 147 -0.99 8.10 7.99
CA ALA A 147 -0.84 9.43 8.59
C ALA A 147 0.34 10.23 7.98
N GLN A 148 1.29 9.57 7.31
CA GLN A 148 2.34 10.21 6.50
C GLN A 148 1.92 10.41 5.03
N ASP A 149 0.63 10.29 4.70
CA ASP A 149 0.11 10.35 3.32
C ASP A 149 0.69 9.25 2.41
N LEU A 150 1.07 8.11 2.99
CA LEU A 150 1.67 6.98 2.29
C LEU A 150 0.82 5.71 2.44
N ILE A 151 0.86 4.85 1.44
CA ILE A 151 0.28 3.51 1.44
C ILE A 151 1.33 2.56 0.91
N HIS A 152 1.53 1.42 1.55
CA HIS A 152 2.54 0.42 1.16
C HIS A 152 2.32 -0.06 -0.28
N GLY A 153 1.07 -0.34 -0.64
CA GLY A 153 0.67 -0.71 -2.00
C GLY A 153 0.86 -2.19 -2.36
N ASP A 154 1.51 -2.97 -1.51
CA ASP A 154 1.69 -4.43 -1.68
C ASP A 154 1.92 -5.13 -0.33
N LEU A 155 1.22 -4.68 0.72
CA LEU A 155 1.40 -5.26 2.05
C LEU A 155 0.78 -6.66 2.12
N ALA A 156 1.62 -7.61 2.50
CA ALA A 156 1.26 -9.00 2.72
C ALA A 156 2.20 -9.62 3.76
N GLU A 157 1.89 -10.82 4.26
CA GLU A 157 2.67 -11.57 5.24
C GLU A 157 4.13 -11.83 4.82
N PHE A 158 4.42 -11.71 3.53
CA PHE A 158 5.77 -11.83 2.98
C PHE A 158 6.64 -10.57 3.18
N ASN A 159 6.00 -9.42 3.40
CA ASN A 159 6.62 -8.10 3.56
C ASN A 159 6.61 -7.63 5.01
N ILE A 160 6.59 -8.56 5.95
CA ILE A 160 6.64 -8.32 7.39
C ILE A 160 7.65 -9.28 7.99
N LEU A 161 8.59 -8.76 8.78
CA LEU A 161 9.50 -9.53 9.62
C LEU A 161 8.96 -9.60 11.04
N LEU A 162 9.11 -10.75 11.69
CA LEU A 162 8.77 -10.92 13.10
C LEU A 162 10.01 -10.67 13.96
N GLY A 163 10.28 -9.39 14.27
CA GLY A 163 11.40 -9.01 15.11
C GLY A 163 11.13 -9.25 16.61
N ALA A 164 12.18 -9.19 17.42
CA ALA A 164 12.14 -9.38 18.86
C ALA A 164 11.07 -8.52 19.58
N ASN A 165 10.83 -7.31 19.06
CA ASN A 165 9.86 -6.37 19.62
C ASN A 165 8.54 -6.30 18.84
N GLY A 166 8.21 -7.28 18.00
CA GLY A 166 6.99 -7.36 17.18
C GLY A 166 7.21 -7.16 15.69
N PRO A 167 6.13 -6.93 14.89
CA PRO A 167 6.21 -6.92 13.45
C PRO A 167 6.96 -5.69 12.93
N VAL A 168 7.76 -5.88 11.88
CA VAL A 168 8.52 -4.84 11.17
C VAL A 168 8.16 -4.90 9.70
N ILE A 169 7.63 -3.81 9.15
CA ILE A 169 7.21 -3.73 7.74
C ILE A 169 8.42 -3.46 6.86
N ILE A 170 8.54 -4.21 5.78
CA ILE A 170 9.66 -4.13 4.83
C ILE A 170 9.14 -4.06 3.39
N ASP A 171 10.00 -3.63 2.48
CA ASP A 171 9.81 -3.74 1.03
C ASP A 171 8.75 -2.77 0.47
N PHE A 172 9.15 -1.52 0.19
CA PHE A 172 8.29 -0.40 -0.24
C PHE A 172 8.40 -0.03 -1.73
N PRO A 173 8.62 -0.96 -2.69
CA PRO A 173 8.82 -0.60 -4.10
C PRO A 173 7.54 -0.06 -4.75
N GLN A 174 6.38 -0.40 -4.21
CA GLN A 174 5.05 -0.03 -4.74
C GLN A 174 4.33 1.04 -3.90
N VAL A 175 5.05 1.71 -3.01
CA VAL A 175 4.47 2.77 -2.18
C VAL A 175 3.85 3.87 -3.04
N VAL A 176 2.66 4.33 -2.64
CA VAL A 176 1.94 5.43 -3.28
C VAL A 176 1.65 6.55 -2.28
N THR A 177 1.62 7.79 -2.79
CA THR A 177 1.13 8.94 -2.02
C THR A 177 -0.38 8.94 -2.06
N ALA A 178 -1.02 8.84 -0.89
CA ALA A 178 -2.46 8.63 -0.78
C ALA A 178 -3.27 9.79 -1.39
N ALA A 179 -2.86 11.04 -1.16
CA ALA A 179 -3.53 12.22 -1.71
C ALA A 179 -3.35 12.41 -3.22
N LYS A 180 -2.37 11.75 -3.85
CA LYS A 180 -2.03 11.95 -5.27
C LYS A 180 -2.36 10.77 -6.17
N ASN A 181 -2.92 9.70 -5.62
CA ASN A 181 -3.21 8.49 -6.37
C ASN A 181 -4.71 8.19 -6.35
N SER A 182 -5.33 8.10 -7.53
CA SER A 182 -6.78 7.86 -7.68
C SER A 182 -7.24 6.49 -7.16
N GLN A 183 -6.32 5.52 -7.01
CA GLN A 183 -6.59 4.17 -6.51
C GLN A 183 -6.18 3.98 -5.04
N SER A 184 -5.79 5.05 -4.36
CA SER A 184 -5.22 4.99 -3.00
C SER A 184 -6.12 4.26 -2.00
N GLU A 185 -7.43 4.57 -1.96
CA GLU A 185 -8.38 3.87 -1.11
C GLU A 185 -8.41 2.36 -1.35
N LYS A 186 -8.40 1.95 -2.62
CA LYS A 186 -8.39 0.54 -3.01
C LYS A 186 -7.12 -0.16 -2.53
N TYR A 187 -5.96 0.49 -2.67
CA TYR A 187 -4.69 -0.08 -2.20
C TYR A 187 -4.66 -0.19 -0.68
N PHE A 188 -5.08 0.85 0.03
CA PHE A 188 -5.18 0.83 1.49
C PHE A 188 -6.08 -0.29 2.01
N ARG A 189 -7.31 -0.39 1.46
CA ARG A 189 -8.27 -1.44 1.83
C ARG A 189 -7.75 -2.84 1.54
N ARG A 190 -7.06 -3.02 0.43
CA ARG A 190 -6.44 -4.30 0.08
C ARG A 190 -5.33 -4.67 1.06
N ASP A 191 -4.43 -3.75 1.36
CA ASP A 191 -3.30 -3.97 2.25
C ASP A 191 -3.77 -4.34 3.66
N LEU A 192 -4.70 -3.58 4.25
CA LEU A 192 -5.28 -3.91 5.55
C LEU A 192 -6.10 -5.21 5.49
N GLY A 193 -6.89 -5.42 4.43
CA GLY A 193 -7.67 -6.63 4.23
C GLY A 193 -6.82 -7.90 4.11
N ASN A 194 -5.63 -7.82 3.52
CA ASN A 194 -4.68 -8.94 3.50
C ASN A 194 -4.26 -9.33 4.91
N MET A 195 -3.99 -8.35 5.78
CA MET A 195 -3.62 -8.61 7.17
C MET A 195 -4.78 -9.21 7.98
N ILE A 196 -5.98 -8.65 7.84
CA ILE A 196 -7.17 -9.22 8.48
C ILE A 196 -7.36 -10.67 8.06
N ARG A 197 -7.26 -10.96 6.76
CA ARG A 197 -7.43 -12.32 6.22
C ARG A 197 -6.38 -13.29 6.77
N PHE A 198 -5.11 -12.88 6.78
CA PHE A 198 -4.02 -13.70 7.30
C PHE A 198 -4.26 -14.07 8.78
N PHE A 199 -4.49 -13.06 9.63
CA PHE A 199 -4.66 -13.29 11.06
C PHE A 199 -6.02 -13.94 11.41
N SER A 200 -7.09 -13.71 10.64
CA SER A 200 -8.37 -14.40 10.81
C SER A 200 -8.26 -15.90 10.53
N GLY A 201 -7.30 -16.30 9.69
CA GLY A 201 -6.98 -17.71 9.47
C GLY A 201 -6.38 -18.40 10.72
N LEU A 202 -5.75 -17.62 11.60
CA LEU A 202 -5.18 -18.10 12.85
C LEU A 202 -6.19 -17.98 14.02
N ASP A 203 -6.86 -16.82 14.12
CA ASP A 203 -7.93 -16.56 15.12
C ASP A 203 -9.12 -15.85 14.49
N PRO A 204 -10.29 -16.50 14.40
CA PRO A 204 -11.53 -15.88 13.89
C PRO A 204 -11.95 -14.58 14.60
N ALA A 205 -11.46 -14.31 15.81
CA ALA A 205 -11.75 -13.07 16.51
C ALA A 205 -11.25 -11.84 15.76
N VAL A 206 -10.22 -11.97 14.91
CA VAL A 206 -9.68 -10.88 14.10
C VAL A 206 -10.66 -10.41 13.02
N SER A 207 -11.60 -11.26 12.55
CA SER A 207 -12.59 -10.86 11.55
C SER A 207 -13.55 -9.76 12.04
N LYS A 208 -13.67 -9.55 13.36
CA LYS A 208 -14.44 -8.44 13.93
C LYS A 208 -13.87 -7.05 13.56
N HIS A 209 -12.64 -7.02 13.04
CA HIS A 209 -11.92 -5.81 12.62
C HIS A 209 -12.10 -5.48 11.12
N GLU A 210 -13.00 -6.14 10.41
CA GLU A 210 -13.25 -5.86 8.97
C GLU A 210 -13.66 -4.41 8.70
N SER A 211 -14.31 -3.75 9.67
CA SER A 211 -14.71 -2.33 9.58
C SER A 211 -13.57 -1.33 9.83
N ASP A 212 -12.41 -1.78 10.33
CA ASP A 212 -11.28 -0.88 10.65
C ASP A 212 -10.86 -0.04 9.42
N ALA A 213 -10.88 -0.65 8.22
CA ALA A 213 -10.53 0.05 6.98
C ALA A 213 -11.47 1.25 6.69
N ASP A 214 -12.77 1.10 6.97
CA ASP A 214 -13.75 2.18 6.76
C ASP A 214 -13.56 3.33 7.74
N GLU A 215 -13.29 3.01 9.00
CA GLU A 215 -13.07 4.02 10.03
C GLU A 215 -11.77 4.79 9.76
N ILE A 216 -10.66 4.08 9.54
CA ILE A 216 -9.34 4.68 9.31
C ILE A 216 -9.36 5.56 8.04
N TRP A 217 -9.94 5.05 6.94
CA TRP A 217 -10.02 5.80 5.70
C TRP A 217 -10.87 7.06 5.83
N ARG A 218 -11.97 7.00 6.58
CA ARG A 218 -12.84 8.15 6.85
C ARG A 218 -12.10 9.25 7.61
N GLU A 219 -11.33 8.89 8.65
CA GLU A 219 -10.53 9.84 9.41
C GLU A 219 -9.41 10.46 8.54
N TYR A 220 -8.79 9.65 7.67
CA TYR A 220 -7.81 10.17 6.71
C TYR A 220 -8.43 11.20 5.74
N VAL A 221 -9.58 10.90 5.14
CA VAL A 221 -10.26 11.81 4.21
C VAL A 221 -10.70 13.11 4.91
N ARG A 222 -11.07 13.05 6.18
CA ARG A 222 -11.39 14.22 7.02
C ARG A 222 -10.17 15.03 7.43
N ARG A 223 -8.96 14.50 7.22
CA ARG A 223 -7.69 15.05 7.70
C ARG A 223 -7.54 15.06 9.23
N ASP A 224 -8.24 14.16 9.90
CA ASP A 224 -8.25 13.99 11.35
C ASP A 224 -7.43 12.75 11.79
N LEU A 225 -6.90 11.97 10.83
CA LEU A 225 -6.14 10.77 11.13
C LEU A 225 -4.82 11.12 11.82
N SER A 226 -4.69 10.76 13.08
CA SER A 226 -3.45 10.83 13.85
C SER A 226 -2.74 9.47 13.91
N ALA A 227 -1.42 9.49 14.15
CA ALA A 227 -0.64 8.27 14.35
C ALA A 227 -1.09 7.43 15.55
N SER A 228 -1.84 8.00 16.48
CA SER A 228 -2.41 7.35 17.67
C SER A 228 -3.87 6.98 17.53
N PHE A 229 -4.48 7.17 16.35
CA PHE A 229 -5.88 6.80 16.12
C PHE A 229 -6.10 5.31 16.36
N VAL A 230 -7.19 4.97 17.05
CA VAL A 230 -7.60 3.58 17.32
C VAL A 230 -9.03 3.39 16.80
N PRO A 231 -9.24 2.54 15.79
CA PRO A 231 -10.58 2.22 15.31
C PRO A 231 -11.45 1.63 16.42
N SER A 232 -12.72 2.01 16.44
CA SER A 232 -13.69 1.57 17.45
C SER A 232 -14.09 0.10 17.31
N GLY A 233 -13.84 -0.51 16.14
CA GLY A 233 -14.27 -1.86 15.78
C GLY A 233 -15.79 -1.97 15.60
N ARG A 234 -16.51 -0.83 15.48
CA ARG A 234 -17.97 -0.82 15.28
C ARG A 234 -18.27 -0.90 13.79
N VAL A 235 -19.08 -1.89 13.41
CA VAL A 235 -19.65 -1.95 12.05
C VAL A 235 -20.55 -0.72 11.85
N VAL A 236 -20.08 0.24 11.09
CA VAL A 236 -20.93 1.37 10.68
C VAL A 236 -21.82 0.88 9.56
N HIS A 237 -23.05 0.47 9.89
CA HIS A 237 -24.06 0.30 8.86
C HIS A 237 -24.22 1.64 8.14
N GLN A 238 -23.84 1.73 6.89
CA GLN A 238 -24.23 2.83 6.03
C GLN A 238 -25.76 2.85 6.02
N GLN A 239 -26.34 3.78 6.79
CA GLN A 239 -27.76 4.12 6.62
C GLN A 239 -27.89 4.59 5.17
N GLY A 240 -28.62 3.78 4.38
CA GLY A 240 -28.90 4.07 2.99
C GLY A 240 -29.38 5.53 2.88
N ARG A 241 -28.80 6.26 1.93
CA ARG A 241 -29.32 7.59 1.57
C ARG A 241 -30.83 7.45 1.40
N PRO A 242 -31.65 8.27 2.09
CA PRO A 242 -33.09 8.23 1.83
C PRO A 242 -33.29 8.54 0.35
N HIS A 243 -33.89 7.58 -0.37
CA HIS A 243 -34.41 7.83 -1.69
C HIS A 243 -35.44 8.97 -1.52
N HIS A 244 -35.11 10.18 -1.95
CA HIS A 244 -36.08 11.19 -2.21
C HIS A 244 -36.97 10.68 -3.34
N GLY A 245 -38.08 10.04 -2.95
CA GLY A 245 -39.16 9.70 -3.83
C GLY A 245 -39.70 11.00 -4.41
N GLY A 246 -39.44 11.23 -5.68
CA GLY A 246 -40.04 12.33 -6.42
C GLY A 246 -41.56 12.15 -6.40
N GLY A 247 -42.27 13.02 -5.66
CA GLY A 247 -43.71 13.10 -5.66
C GLY A 247 -44.20 13.42 -7.06
N GLY A 248 -44.78 12.42 -7.73
CA GLY A 248 -45.53 12.61 -8.95
C GLY A 248 -46.81 13.41 -8.65
N ARG A 249 -46.84 14.64 -9.10
CA ARG A 249 -48.11 15.41 -9.15
C ARG A 249 -49.00 14.77 -10.20
N GLY A 250 -50.09 14.18 -9.75
CA GLY A 250 -51.23 13.74 -10.58
C GLY A 250 -51.86 14.90 -11.30
N GLY A 251 -51.87 14.90 -12.61
CA GLY A 251 -52.71 15.73 -13.46
C GLY A 251 -54.05 15.01 -13.74
N PRO A 252 -55.17 15.75 -13.89
CA PRO A 252 -56.52 15.18 -14.00
C PRO A 252 -56.75 14.50 -15.37
N PRO A 253 -57.74 13.57 -15.44
CA PRO A 253 -58.02 12.79 -16.66
C PRO A 253 -58.71 13.64 -17.71
N ARG A 254 -58.26 13.64 -18.95
CA ARG A 254 -58.99 14.13 -20.11
C ARG A 254 -59.83 13.03 -20.69
N GLN A 255 -61.13 13.32 -20.80
CA GLN A 255 -62.19 12.53 -21.45
C GLN A 255 -61.94 12.39 -22.94
N GLY A 256 -62.39 11.24 -23.45
CA GLY A 256 -62.23 10.82 -24.82
C GLY A 256 -63.09 11.54 -25.84
N GLN A 257 -62.74 11.42 -27.07
CA GLN A 257 -63.64 11.44 -28.21
C GLN A 257 -63.10 10.49 -29.30
N GLY A 258 -64.04 9.78 -29.86
CA GLY A 258 -63.94 8.57 -30.67
C GLY A 258 -63.64 8.77 -32.19
N PRO A 259 -64.01 7.83 -33.02
CA PRO A 259 -63.14 7.35 -34.12
C PRO A 259 -63.52 7.92 -35.51
N GLY A 260 -62.59 7.94 -36.42
CA GLY A 260 -62.81 8.38 -37.79
C GLY A 260 -61.74 7.94 -38.78
N GLN A 261 -62.10 6.86 -39.47
CA GLN A 261 -61.95 6.57 -40.89
C GLN A 261 -60.58 6.39 -41.57
N GLN A 262 -60.54 5.20 -42.10
CA GLN A 262 -59.77 4.64 -43.24
C GLN A 262 -59.48 5.60 -44.37
N ARG A 263 -58.34 5.48 -44.99
CA ARG A 263 -58.19 5.28 -46.47
C ARG A 263 -56.74 4.85 -46.83
N GLY A 264 -56.76 3.93 -47.66
CA GLY A 264 -55.76 3.05 -48.22
C GLY A 264 -54.85 3.65 -49.32
N PRO A 265 -54.28 2.76 -50.12
CA PRO A 265 -52.84 2.84 -50.50
C PRO A 265 -52.59 3.34 -51.94
N GLY A 266 -51.33 3.59 -52.22
CA GLY A 266 -50.85 3.63 -53.60
C GLY A 266 -49.67 4.58 -53.80
N PRO A 267 -48.96 4.44 -54.95
CA PRO A 267 -47.80 3.59 -55.06
C PRO A 267 -46.55 4.40 -55.51
N GLN A 268 -45.41 3.72 -55.49
CA GLN A 268 -44.23 3.81 -56.37
C GLN A 268 -43.73 5.17 -56.85
N GLY A 269 -42.48 5.38 -56.66
CA GLY A 269 -41.56 6.27 -57.30
C GLY A 269 -40.18 6.07 -56.72
#